data_bff180daea397d95a4146a9fa2731758
#
_entry.id   bff180daea397d95a4146a9fa2731758
#
_cell.length_a   1.000
_cell.length_b   1.000
_cell.length_c   1.000
_cell.angle_alpha   90.00
_cell.angle_beta   90.00
_cell.angle_gamma   90.00
#
_symmetry.space_group_name_H-M   'P 1'
#
loop_
_entity.id
_entity.type
_entity.pdbx_description
1 polymer ?
#
loop_
_entity_poly.entity_id
_entity_poly.type
_entity_poly.pdbx_seq_one_letter_code
_entity_poly.pdbx_strand_id
1 'polypeptide(L)'
;MNLTRRPRRLRRTAQIREMVHEVDVRCEDLIYPVFVTEGENVQSPIESMPGIYHYSLDRLAIHLKEVWEKGVHAVIFFGVPDHKDACGSGAYDPDGIVQRALRMTKELYPEMICIADICLCEYTDHGHCGVIKDGEVLNDETLELLSKAAVSCAAAGADIVAPSDMMDGRIGHMRHALDAAGYAHTLIMAYSVKYASAFYGPFREAADSAPAFGDRKSYQMDFRNRREALLETELDVEEGADIIMVKPALAYLDIVRTVSEAFDLPLCTYSVSGEYAMMKAAAMNGWIDEKRVVMESMIAMKRAGAKMIITYYAPQIAEWLREEEEQR
;
A
#
# COMPACT_ATOMS: atom_id res chain seq x y z
N MET A 1 -9.07 28.14 -44.27
CA MET A 1 -9.62 27.87 -42.93
C MET A 1 -8.83 28.66 -41.90
N ASN A 2 -9.48 29.57 -41.19
CA ASN A 2 -8.78 30.44 -40.22
C ASN A 2 -8.95 29.85 -38.78
N LEU A 3 -7.97 29.11 -38.30
CA LEU A 3 -8.03 28.45 -37.00
C LEU A 3 -7.46 29.38 -35.92
N THR A 4 -8.32 29.94 -35.04
CA THR A 4 -7.94 30.79 -33.92
C THR A 4 -7.30 29.97 -32.80
N ARG A 5 -7.90 28.81 -32.46
CA ARG A 5 -7.41 27.90 -31.41
C ARG A 5 -6.65 26.73 -32.05
N ARG A 6 -5.41 26.50 -31.58
CA ARG A 6 -4.54 25.40 -32.04
C ARG A 6 -3.82 24.74 -30.86
N PRO A 7 -4.42 23.74 -30.20
CA PRO A 7 -3.80 23.05 -29.05
C PRO A 7 -2.42 22.46 -29.37
N ARG A 8 -2.11 22.12 -30.61
CA ARG A 8 -0.79 21.62 -31.06
C ARG A 8 0.35 22.60 -30.76
N ARG A 9 0.06 23.90 -30.57
CA ARG A 9 1.10 24.91 -30.22
C ARG A 9 1.80 24.57 -28.93
N LEU A 10 1.06 24.04 -27.89
CA LEU A 10 1.57 23.65 -26.61
C LEU A 10 2.33 22.30 -26.58
N ARG A 11 2.31 21.57 -27.71
CA ARG A 11 2.97 20.26 -27.86
C ARG A 11 4.17 20.27 -28.78
N ARG A 12 4.56 21.44 -29.31
CA ARG A 12 5.49 21.55 -30.40
C ARG A 12 6.92 21.14 -30.09
N THR A 13 7.42 21.50 -28.91
CA THR A 13 8.78 21.14 -28.45
C THR A 13 8.73 20.46 -27.10
N ALA A 14 9.78 19.73 -26.73
CA ALA A 14 9.91 19.12 -25.43
C ALA A 14 9.83 20.17 -24.31
N GLN A 15 10.57 21.28 -24.44
CA GLN A 15 10.61 22.36 -23.46
C GLN A 15 9.24 23.01 -23.22
N ILE A 16 8.42 23.18 -24.30
CA ILE A 16 7.06 23.67 -24.12
C ILE A 16 6.21 22.67 -23.38
N ARG A 17 6.32 21.36 -23.68
CA ARG A 17 5.57 20.33 -22.96
C ARG A 17 5.96 20.28 -21.49
N GLU A 18 7.25 20.36 -21.18
CA GLU A 18 7.76 20.46 -19.80
C GLU A 18 7.23 21.69 -19.07
N MET A 19 7.15 22.83 -19.72
CA MET A 19 6.67 24.09 -19.11
C MET A 19 5.17 24.06 -18.76
N VAL A 20 4.37 23.24 -19.45
CA VAL A 20 2.90 23.27 -19.32
C VAL A 20 2.30 22.00 -18.73
N HIS A 21 3.12 21.02 -18.31
CA HIS A 21 2.59 19.83 -17.67
C HIS A 21 2.00 20.16 -16.29
N GLU A 22 1.03 19.37 -15.83
CA GLU A 22 0.27 19.67 -14.61
C GLU A 22 0.72 18.85 -13.41
N VAL A 23 1.30 17.67 -13.64
CA VAL A 23 1.69 16.72 -12.60
C VAL A 23 3.00 16.03 -12.91
N ASP A 24 3.75 15.74 -11.86
CA ASP A 24 4.97 14.94 -11.86
C ASP A 24 4.90 13.80 -10.86
N VAL A 25 5.80 12.84 -11.00
CA VAL A 25 6.11 11.83 -9.99
C VAL A 25 7.48 12.15 -9.40
N ARG A 26 7.59 12.11 -8.07
CA ARG A 26 8.83 12.34 -7.32
C ARG A 26 9.09 11.15 -6.41
N CYS A 27 10.33 10.98 -5.96
CA CYS A 27 10.69 9.91 -5.02
C CYS A 27 9.88 9.98 -3.71
N GLU A 28 9.58 11.19 -3.23
CA GLU A 28 8.79 11.41 -2.01
C GLU A 28 7.32 10.99 -2.15
N ASP A 29 6.83 10.79 -3.36
CA ASP A 29 5.48 10.30 -3.61
C ASP A 29 5.38 8.77 -3.48
N LEU A 30 6.53 8.06 -3.42
CA LEU A 30 6.60 6.61 -3.53
C LEU A 30 6.68 5.93 -2.17
N ILE A 31 5.88 4.87 -2.00
CA ILE A 31 5.93 3.96 -0.84
C ILE A 31 6.22 2.56 -1.37
N TYR A 32 7.25 1.91 -0.82
CA TYR A 32 7.68 0.59 -1.26
C TYR A 32 7.16 -0.52 -0.35
N PRO A 33 6.39 -1.51 -0.87
CA PRO A 33 5.94 -2.66 -0.11
C PRO A 33 7.05 -3.69 0.08
N VAL A 34 7.24 -4.19 1.31
CA VAL A 34 8.21 -5.23 1.65
C VAL A 34 7.54 -6.38 2.39
N PHE A 35 7.93 -7.61 2.09
CA PHE A 35 7.47 -8.82 2.75
C PHE A 35 8.56 -9.35 3.68
N VAL A 36 8.24 -9.47 4.97
CA VAL A 36 9.20 -9.87 6.01
C VAL A 36 8.82 -11.26 6.54
N THR A 37 9.77 -12.18 6.54
CA THR A 37 9.57 -13.54 7.01
C THR A 37 10.57 -13.91 8.10
N GLU A 38 10.28 -14.98 8.81
CA GLU A 38 11.15 -15.57 9.80
C GLU A 38 12.41 -16.22 9.17
N GLY A 39 13.37 -16.58 10.02
CA GLY A 39 14.60 -17.27 9.60
C GLY A 39 15.81 -16.35 9.48
N GLU A 40 16.89 -16.90 8.95
CA GLU A 40 18.18 -16.23 8.71
C GLU A 40 18.61 -16.44 7.27
N ASN A 41 19.19 -15.42 6.66
CA ASN A 41 19.70 -15.42 5.28
C ASN A 41 18.64 -15.80 4.24
N VAL A 42 17.36 -15.50 4.50
CA VAL A 42 16.27 -15.77 3.57
C VAL A 42 16.08 -14.59 2.61
N GLN A 43 16.17 -14.89 1.32
CA GLN A 43 15.76 -14.04 0.20
C GLN A 43 15.07 -14.94 -0.82
N SER A 44 13.77 -15.19 -0.62
CA SER A 44 12.99 -16.12 -1.43
C SER A 44 12.17 -15.36 -2.48
N PRO A 45 12.32 -15.65 -3.79
CA PRO A 45 11.57 -14.97 -4.82
C PRO A 45 10.07 -15.32 -4.75
N ILE A 46 9.22 -14.33 -5.05
CA ILE A 46 7.78 -14.51 -5.23
C ILE A 46 7.54 -14.75 -6.73
N GLU A 47 7.12 -15.95 -7.10
CA GLU A 47 7.02 -16.36 -8.51
C GLU A 47 6.13 -15.45 -9.36
N SER A 48 4.96 -15.08 -8.82
CA SER A 48 3.99 -14.23 -9.50
C SER A 48 4.39 -12.75 -9.54
N MET A 49 5.49 -12.38 -8.86
CA MET A 49 5.98 -11.00 -8.78
C MET A 49 7.49 -10.92 -9.04
N PRO A 50 7.96 -11.08 -10.28
CA PRO A 50 9.39 -11.12 -10.63
C PRO A 50 10.16 -9.91 -10.10
N GLY A 51 11.22 -10.15 -9.32
CA GLY A 51 12.04 -9.12 -8.68
C GLY A 51 11.60 -8.71 -7.28
N ILE A 52 10.50 -9.27 -6.77
CA ILE A 52 10.04 -9.10 -5.39
C ILE A 52 10.31 -10.39 -4.60
N TYR A 53 10.68 -10.23 -3.33
CA TYR A 53 11.14 -11.33 -2.48
C TYR A 53 10.53 -11.26 -1.09
N HIS A 54 10.48 -12.41 -0.42
CA HIS A 54 10.42 -12.47 1.03
C HIS A 54 11.82 -12.28 1.61
N TYR A 55 11.96 -11.50 2.66
CA TYR A 55 13.24 -11.25 3.31
C TYR A 55 13.18 -11.61 4.80
N SER A 56 14.18 -12.35 5.30
CA SER A 56 14.49 -12.37 6.73
C SER A 56 15.06 -11.02 7.16
N LEU A 57 15.07 -10.72 8.47
CA LEU A 57 15.49 -9.40 8.99
C LEU A 57 16.90 -9.00 8.55
N ASP A 58 17.85 -9.93 8.59
CA ASP A 58 19.23 -9.70 8.16
C ASP A 58 19.33 -9.35 6.66
N ARG A 59 18.55 -10.00 5.81
CA ARG A 59 18.51 -9.72 4.37
C ARG A 59 17.72 -8.46 4.07
N LEU A 60 16.65 -8.19 4.82
CA LEU A 60 15.87 -6.97 4.72
C LEU A 60 16.73 -5.73 5.03
N ALA A 61 17.57 -5.79 6.07
CA ALA A 61 18.48 -4.70 6.42
C ALA A 61 19.39 -4.28 5.25
N ILE A 62 19.90 -5.28 4.50
CA ILE A 62 20.70 -5.04 3.29
C ILE A 62 19.85 -4.43 2.17
N HIS A 63 18.66 -4.98 1.93
CA HIS A 63 17.77 -4.49 0.89
C HIS A 63 17.26 -3.08 1.16
N LEU A 64 16.94 -2.75 2.40
CA LEU A 64 16.52 -1.39 2.78
C LEU A 64 17.62 -0.35 2.57
N LYS A 65 18.90 -0.75 2.69
CA LYS A 65 20.02 0.14 2.32
C LYS A 65 19.95 0.52 0.84
N GLU A 66 19.76 -0.46 -0.03
CA GLU A 66 19.63 -0.22 -1.47
C GLU A 66 18.42 0.67 -1.80
N VAL A 67 17.29 0.42 -1.14
CA VAL A 67 16.05 1.21 -1.29
C VAL A 67 16.27 2.67 -0.87
N TRP A 68 16.92 2.87 0.29
CA TRP A 68 17.26 4.19 0.83
C TRP A 68 18.22 4.95 -0.09
N GLU A 69 19.29 4.30 -0.54
CA GLU A 69 20.30 4.90 -1.43
C GLU A 69 19.73 5.26 -2.82
N LYS A 70 18.64 4.62 -3.24
CA LYS A 70 17.90 4.99 -4.45
C LYS A 70 16.96 6.19 -4.26
N GLY A 71 16.75 6.65 -3.02
CA GLY A 71 15.91 7.80 -2.69
C GLY A 71 14.46 7.47 -2.33
N VAL A 72 14.14 6.20 -2.08
CA VAL A 72 12.83 5.80 -1.55
C VAL A 72 12.90 5.78 -0.03
N HIS A 73 12.16 6.68 0.62
CA HIS A 73 12.25 6.92 2.06
C HIS A 73 10.99 6.48 2.83
N ALA A 74 10.03 5.84 2.18
CA ALA A 74 8.83 5.29 2.82
C ALA A 74 8.63 3.82 2.42
N VAL A 75 8.41 2.97 3.42
CA VAL A 75 8.19 1.54 3.23
C VAL A 75 6.95 1.08 4.00
N ILE A 76 6.19 0.14 3.41
CA ILE A 76 5.08 -0.52 4.08
C ILE A 76 5.41 -2.00 4.27
N PHE A 77 5.28 -2.49 5.52
CA PHE A 77 5.66 -3.83 5.92
C PHE A 77 4.46 -4.78 5.94
N PHE A 78 4.66 -5.96 5.33
CA PHE A 78 3.76 -7.10 5.39
C PHE A 78 4.49 -8.27 6.04
N GLY A 79 3.91 -8.83 7.11
CA GLY A 79 4.48 -9.97 7.82
C GLY A 79 4.09 -11.30 7.17
N VAL A 80 5.03 -12.22 7.09
CA VAL A 80 4.80 -13.62 6.69
C VAL A 80 5.34 -14.50 7.81
N PRO A 81 4.55 -14.73 8.88
CA PRO A 81 4.98 -15.49 10.05
C PRO A 81 4.99 -16.98 9.76
N ASP A 82 5.88 -17.74 10.45
CA ASP A 82 5.93 -19.18 10.37
C ASP A 82 4.77 -19.87 11.11
N HIS A 83 4.14 -19.17 12.06
CA HIS A 83 3.02 -19.68 12.83
C HIS A 83 1.78 -18.80 12.69
N LYS A 84 0.65 -19.45 12.46
CA LYS A 84 -0.66 -18.81 12.35
C LYS A 84 -1.65 -19.49 13.27
N ASP A 85 -2.62 -18.74 13.80
CA ASP A 85 -3.68 -19.25 14.65
C ASP A 85 -5.05 -18.64 14.29
N ALA A 86 -6.09 -19.10 14.96
CA ALA A 86 -7.45 -18.67 14.65
C ALA A 86 -7.75 -17.18 14.94
N CYS A 87 -6.94 -16.51 15.77
CA CYS A 87 -7.13 -15.10 16.13
C CYS A 87 -6.02 -14.18 15.60
N GLY A 88 -5.05 -14.72 14.85
CA GLY A 88 -3.97 -13.93 14.27
C GLY A 88 -3.06 -13.30 15.32
N SER A 89 -2.73 -14.03 16.39
CA SER A 89 -2.00 -13.47 17.54
C SER A 89 -0.62 -12.89 17.20
N GLY A 90 0.03 -13.37 16.14
CA GLY A 90 1.28 -12.83 15.64
C GLY A 90 1.19 -11.38 15.17
N ALA A 91 -0.01 -10.87 14.83
CA ALA A 91 -0.20 -9.49 14.40
C ALA A 91 0.06 -8.47 15.53
N TYR A 92 -0.26 -8.85 16.77
CA TYR A 92 -0.12 -7.98 17.94
C TYR A 92 0.92 -8.45 18.95
N ASP A 93 1.71 -9.46 18.61
CA ASP A 93 2.86 -9.88 19.39
C ASP A 93 3.91 -8.75 19.43
N PRO A 94 4.35 -8.28 20.62
CA PRO A 94 5.40 -7.27 20.71
C PRO A 94 6.71 -7.68 20.03
N ASP A 95 6.98 -8.98 19.91
CA ASP A 95 8.15 -9.54 19.24
C ASP A 95 7.81 -10.19 17.87
N GLY A 96 6.64 -9.88 17.33
CA GLY A 96 6.21 -10.31 16.02
C GLY A 96 7.17 -9.85 14.90
N ILE A 97 7.12 -10.52 13.77
CA ILE A 97 8.07 -10.29 12.68
C ILE A 97 8.04 -8.83 12.16
N VAL A 98 6.85 -8.21 12.06
CA VAL A 98 6.72 -6.80 11.64
C VAL A 98 7.26 -5.86 12.71
N GLN A 99 6.95 -6.10 14.00
CA GLN A 99 7.45 -5.28 15.11
C GLN A 99 8.99 -5.31 15.19
N ARG A 100 9.60 -6.46 14.96
CA ARG A 100 11.07 -6.58 14.88
C ARG A 100 11.64 -5.85 13.66
N ALA A 101 10.98 -5.95 12.52
CA ALA A 101 11.37 -5.23 11.29
C ALA A 101 11.30 -3.71 11.48
N LEU A 102 10.24 -3.20 12.12
CA LEU A 102 10.07 -1.79 12.44
C LEU A 102 11.21 -1.27 13.33
N ARG A 103 11.49 -1.95 14.46
CA ARG A 103 12.58 -1.59 15.37
C ARG A 103 13.93 -1.56 14.65
N MET A 104 14.26 -2.63 13.91
CA MET A 104 15.49 -2.71 13.13
C MET A 104 15.59 -1.57 12.11
N THR A 105 14.52 -1.27 11.41
CA THR A 105 14.52 -0.22 10.40
C THR A 105 14.72 1.16 11.03
N LYS A 106 14.06 1.46 12.15
CA LYS A 106 14.23 2.72 12.87
C LYS A 106 15.62 2.86 13.50
N GLU A 107 16.25 1.76 13.89
CA GLU A 107 17.63 1.77 14.36
C GLU A 107 18.62 2.08 13.23
N LEU A 108 18.45 1.47 12.05
CA LEU A 108 19.34 1.66 10.90
C LEU A 108 19.08 2.96 10.14
N TYR A 109 17.82 3.33 9.99
CA TYR A 109 17.34 4.48 9.20
C TYR A 109 16.26 5.25 9.98
N PRO A 110 16.64 6.07 10.98
CA PRO A 110 15.67 6.80 11.82
C PRO A 110 14.69 7.68 11.05
N GLU A 111 15.12 8.20 9.90
CA GLU A 111 14.31 9.08 9.04
C GLU A 111 13.43 8.32 8.03
N MET A 112 13.58 6.99 7.89
CA MET A 112 12.71 6.20 7.02
C MET A 112 11.28 6.19 7.59
N ILE A 113 10.32 6.54 6.78
CA ILE A 113 8.89 6.46 7.13
C ILE A 113 8.49 4.98 7.11
N CYS A 114 8.21 4.45 8.29
CA CYS A 114 7.81 3.07 8.49
C CYS A 114 6.29 2.96 8.61
N ILE A 115 5.67 2.26 7.67
CA ILE A 115 4.22 2.03 7.63
C ILE A 115 3.97 0.55 7.95
N ALA A 116 3.11 0.26 8.93
CA ALA A 116 2.68 -1.10 9.23
C ALA A 116 1.30 -1.35 8.62
N ASP A 117 1.17 -2.34 7.75
CA ASP A 117 -0.15 -2.85 7.37
C ASP A 117 -0.82 -3.48 8.60
N ILE A 118 -2.06 -3.12 8.87
CA ILE A 118 -2.82 -3.67 10.00
C ILE A 118 -3.94 -4.53 9.45
N CYS A 119 -3.73 -5.83 9.52
CA CYS A 119 -4.69 -6.85 9.15
C CYS A 119 -4.41 -8.13 9.92
N LEU A 120 -5.36 -9.04 9.99
CA LEU A 120 -5.17 -10.36 10.58
C LEU A 120 -4.92 -11.46 9.53
N CYS A 121 -5.18 -11.21 8.25
CA CYS A 121 -5.20 -12.28 7.23
C CYS A 121 -3.85 -12.95 6.98
N GLU A 122 -2.73 -12.28 7.24
CA GLU A 122 -1.39 -12.85 7.17
C GLU A 122 -1.09 -13.78 8.36
N TYR A 123 -1.80 -13.59 9.48
CA TYR A 123 -1.54 -14.22 10.78
C TYR A 123 -2.61 -15.25 11.17
N THR A 124 -3.76 -15.26 10.49
CA THR A 124 -4.82 -16.24 10.72
C THR A 124 -4.60 -17.50 9.90
N ASP A 125 -4.88 -18.67 10.50
CA ASP A 125 -4.78 -19.98 9.85
C ASP A 125 -5.85 -20.17 8.75
N HIS A 126 -6.92 -19.39 8.79
CA HIS A 126 -8.01 -19.38 7.79
C HIS A 126 -7.88 -18.28 6.73
N GLY A 127 -6.93 -17.35 6.84
CA GLY A 127 -6.65 -16.29 5.87
C GLY A 127 -7.72 -15.21 5.72
N HIS A 128 -8.71 -15.12 6.60
CA HIS A 128 -9.64 -13.98 6.65
C HIS A 128 -9.10 -12.83 7.52
N CYS A 129 -9.61 -11.60 7.26
CA CYS A 129 -9.12 -10.37 7.89
C CYS A 129 -9.67 -10.14 9.32
N GLY A 130 -10.42 -11.07 9.88
CA GLY A 130 -11.04 -10.94 11.20
C GLY A 130 -11.34 -12.27 11.85
N VAL A 131 -11.85 -12.21 13.07
CA VAL A 131 -12.28 -13.37 13.86
C VAL A 131 -13.47 -14.06 13.19
N ILE A 132 -13.46 -15.40 13.16
CA ILE A 132 -14.52 -16.19 12.54
C ILE A 132 -15.35 -16.90 13.60
N LYS A 133 -16.67 -16.83 13.44
CA LYS A 133 -17.62 -17.66 14.17
C LYS A 133 -18.75 -18.10 13.24
N ASP A 134 -19.09 -19.38 13.30
CA ASP A 134 -20.16 -19.99 12.48
C ASP A 134 -20.01 -19.73 10.96
N GLY A 135 -18.76 -19.56 10.47
CA GLY A 135 -18.45 -19.29 9.06
C GLY A 135 -18.55 -17.83 8.64
N GLU A 136 -18.79 -16.92 9.57
CA GLU A 136 -18.86 -15.46 9.33
C GLU A 136 -17.70 -14.73 10.02
N VAL A 137 -17.22 -13.65 9.40
CA VAL A 137 -16.25 -12.74 10.01
C VAL A 137 -17.00 -11.79 10.93
N LEU A 138 -16.61 -11.78 12.21
CA LEU A 138 -17.22 -10.91 13.22
C LEU A 138 -16.56 -9.54 13.22
N ASN A 139 -17.34 -8.50 12.93
CA ASN A 139 -16.85 -7.12 12.87
C ASN A 139 -16.31 -6.65 14.22
N ASP A 140 -17.17 -6.55 15.22
CA ASP A 140 -16.88 -5.87 16.48
C ASP A 140 -15.78 -6.57 17.30
N GLU A 141 -15.77 -7.89 17.33
CA GLU A 141 -14.74 -8.67 18.00
C GLU A 141 -13.37 -8.53 17.33
N THR A 142 -13.36 -8.26 16.03
CA THR A 142 -12.13 -8.04 15.26
C THR A 142 -11.48 -6.70 15.61
N LEU A 143 -12.26 -5.65 15.89
CA LEU A 143 -11.75 -4.29 16.19
C LEU A 143 -10.75 -4.28 17.34
N GLU A 144 -11.00 -5.06 18.38
CA GLU A 144 -10.10 -5.19 19.55
C GLU A 144 -8.72 -5.73 19.16
N LEU A 145 -8.68 -6.73 18.28
CA LEU A 145 -7.41 -7.35 17.85
C LEU A 145 -6.63 -6.44 16.92
N LEU A 146 -7.33 -5.78 16.00
CA LEU A 146 -6.74 -4.80 15.09
C LEU A 146 -6.14 -3.61 15.86
N SER A 147 -6.85 -3.12 16.89
CA SER A 147 -6.33 -2.04 17.73
C SER A 147 -5.10 -2.45 18.54
N LYS A 148 -5.06 -3.69 19.04
CA LYS A 148 -3.85 -4.23 19.68
C LYS A 148 -2.68 -4.29 18.70
N ALA A 149 -2.92 -4.71 17.46
CA ALA A 149 -1.90 -4.74 16.42
C ALA A 149 -1.38 -3.33 16.09
N ALA A 150 -2.27 -2.36 15.94
CA ALA A 150 -1.91 -0.97 15.70
C ALA A 150 -1.04 -0.39 16.83
N VAL A 151 -1.44 -0.59 18.08
CA VAL A 151 -0.66 -0.13 19.27
C VAL A 151 0.68 -0.84 19.34
N SER A 152 0.73 -2.17 19.09
CA SER A 152 1.97 -2.95 19.09
C SER A 152 2.95 -2.45 18.01
N CYS A 153 2.47 -2.16 16.79
CA CYS A 153 3.30 -1.61 15.73
C CYS A 153 3.76 -0.17 16.04
N ALA A 154 2.91 0.67 16.60
CA ALA A 154 3.28 2.02 17.04
C ALA A 154 4.37 1.97 18.11
N ALA A 155 4.25 1.07 19.09
CA ALA A 155 5.27 0.84 20.12
C ALA A 155 6.60 0.34 19.54
N ALA A 156 6.56 -0.37 18.41
CA ALA A 156 7.75 -0.83 17.70
C ALA A 156 8.37 0.23 16.79
N GLY A 157 7.76 1.42 16.64
CA GLY A 157 8.29 2.54 15.89
C GLY A 157 7.63 2.79 14.53
N ALA A 158 6.42 2.28 14.29
CA ALA A 158 5.65 2.67 13.11
C ALA A 158 5.27 4.16 13.17
N ASP A 159 5.59 4.90 12.12
CA ASP A 159 5.13 6.29 11.95
C ASP A 159 3.66 6.33 11.54
N ILE A 160 3.25 5.32 10.77
CA ILE A 160 1.91 5.19 10.19
C ILE A 160 1.41 3.76 10.40
N VAL A 161 0.17 3.61 10.85
CA VAL A 161 -0.55 2.33 10.78
C VAL A 161 -1.56 2.39 9.63
N ALA A 162 -1.66 1.31 8.86
CA ALA A 162 -2.46 1.27 7.65
C ALA A 162 -3.47 0.11 7.69
N PRO A 163 -4.65 0.31 8.31
CA PRO A 163 -5.68 -0.72 8.44
C PRO A 163 -6.27 -1.12 7.09
N SER A 164 -6.07 -2.38 6.72
CA SER A 164 -6.47 -2.95 5.43
C SER A 164 -7.57 -4.02 5.52
N ASP A 165 -8.15 -4.20 6.67
CA ASP A 165 -9.13 -5.23 7.03
C ASP A 165 -10.55 -4.98 6.48
N MET A 166 -11.00 -3.72 6.41
CA MET A 166 -12.33 -3.25 6.00
C MET A 166 -13.46 -3.56 7.01
N MET A 167 -13.16 -3.62 8.31
CA MET A 167 -14.22 -3.71 9.34
C MET A 167 -14.81 -2.32 9.59
N ASP A 168 -16.12 -2.26 9.85
CA ASP A 168 -16.81 -1.01 10.18
C ASP A 168 -16.34 -0.46 11.54
N GLY A 169 -16.09 0.85 11.63
CA GLY A 169 -15.68 1.52 12.88
C GLY A 169 -14.22 1.32 13.27
N ARG A 170 -13.41 0.66 12.43
CA ARG A 170 -12.02 0.29 12.74
C ARG A 170 -11.09 1.49 12.94
N ILE A 171 -11.29 2.56 12.18
CA ILE A 171 -10.43 3.74 12.26
C ILE A 171 -10.61 4.44 13.60
N GLY A 172 -11.86 4.68 14.00
CA GLY A 172 -12.19 5.29 15.29
C GLY A 172 -11.73 4.46 16.48
N HIS A 173 -11.88 3.12 16.40
CA HIS A 173 -11.44 2.22 17.44
C HIS A 173 -9.90 2.23 17.59
N MET A 174 -9.16 2.18 16.48
CA MET A 174 -7.69 2.25 16.48
C MET A 174 -7.19 3.62 16.94
N ARG A 175 -7.81 4.74 16.49
CA ARG A 175 -7.41 6.08 16.90
C ARG A 175 -7.54 6.24 18.41
N HIS A 176 -8.67 5.80 18.97
CA HIS A 176 -8.88 5.84 20.40
C HIS A 176 -7.84 4.98 21.16
N ALA A 177 -7.53 3.78 20.68
CA ALA A 177 -6.56 2.89 21.31
C ALA A 177 -5.14 3.47 21.25
N LEU A 178 -4.71 4.03 20.12
CA LEU A 178 -3.42 4.69 19.94
C LEU A 178 -3.28 5.90 20.88
N ASP A 179 -4.29 6.76 20.96
CA ASP A 179 -4.29 7.93 21.83
C ASP A 179 -4.21 7.53 23.31
N ALA A 180 -5.01 6.54 23.73
CA ALA A 180 -5.01 6.03 25.09
C ALA A 180 -3.67 5.38 25.50
N ALA A 181 -2.96 4.81 24.52
CA ALA A 181 -1.62 4.22 24.72
C ALA A 181 -0.47 5.25 24.63
N GLY A 182 -0.76 6.53 24.32
CA GLY A 182 0.23 7.59 24.23
C GLY A 182 0.84 7.79 22.84
N TYR A 183 0.29 7.16 21.80
CA TYR A 183 0.73 7.25 20.40
C TYR A 183 -0.12 8.22 19.58
N ALA A 184 -0.48 9.37 20.14
CA ALA A 184 -1.29 10.38 19.47
C ALA A 184 -0.67 10.97 18.19
N HIS A 185 0.64 10.79 17.99
CA HIS A 185 1.35 11.25 16.78
C HIS A 185 1.48 10.19 15.68
N THR A 186 1.11 8.93 15.95
CA THR A 186 1.07 7.89 14.92
C THR A 186 -0.08 8.14 13.98
N LEU A 187 0.20 8.27 12.68
CA LEU A 187 -0.80 8.52 11.66
C LEU A 187 -1.61 7.26 11.33
N ILE A 188 -2.85 7.44 10.90
CA ILE A 188 -3.68 6.36 10.34
C ILE A 188 -3.86 6.60 8.84
N MET A 189 -3.29 5.69 8.01
CA MET A 189 -3.51 5.62 6.58
C MET A 189 -4.61 4.59 6.30
N ALA A 190 -5.84 5.04 6.21
CA ALA A 190 -7.00 4.16 6.07
C ALA A 190 -7.11 3.61 4.64
N TYR A 191 -7.26 2.30 4.50
CA TYR A 191 -7.68 1.68 3.24
C TYR A 191 -9.18 1.94 3.03
N SER A 192 -9.58 3.20 2.96
CA SER A 192 -10.97 3.64 2.95
C SER A 192 -11.76 3.03 1.80
N VAL A 193 -11.10 2.88 0.64
CA VAL A 193 -11.73 2.36 -0.58
C VAL A 193 -10.98 1.12 -1.05
N LYS A 194 -11.30 -0.04 -0.45
CA LYS A 194 -10.71 -1.32 -0.85
C LYS A 194 -11.76 -2.23 -1.47
N TYR A 195 -11.64 -2.45 -2.77
CA TYR A 195 -12.54 -3.31 -3.52
C TYR A 195 -12.15 -4.79 -3.43
N ALA A 196 -13.15 -5.69 -3.46
CA ALA A 196 -12.95 -7.12 -3.67
C ALA A 196 -12.48 -7.36 -5.11
N SER A 197 -11.17 -7.41 -5.31
CA SER A 197 -10.56 -7.38 -6.64
C SER A 197 -9.82 -8.66 -7.01
N ALA A 198 -9.91 -9.04 -8.28
CA ALA A 198 -9.11 -10.11 -8.87
C ALA A 198 -7.61 -9.74 -8.99
N PHE A 199 -7.27 -8.45 -8.97
CA PHE A 199 -5.88 -7.96 -9.03
C PHE A 199 -5.05 -8.29 -7.78
N TYR A 200 -5.61 -8.92 -6.74
CA TYR A 200 -4.88 -9.34 -5.54
C TYR A 200 -4.29 -10.74 -5.61
N GLY A 201 -4.43 -11.45 -6.75
CA GLY A 201 -3.93 -12.82 -6.90
C GLY A 201 -2.47 -12.99 -6.43
N PRO A 202 -1.51 -12.24 -7.00
CA PRO A 202 -0.10 -12.36 -6.61
C PRO A 202 0.17 -11.96 -5.13
N PHE A 203 -0.57 -11.02 -4.56
CA PHE A 203 -0.43 -10.67 -3.14
C PHE A 203 -0.83 -11.81 -2.22
N ARG A 204 -1.88 -12.58 -2.57
CA ARG A 204 -2.32 -13.73 -1.74
C ARG A 204 -1.25 -14.79 -1.66
N GLU A 205 -0.50 -15.00 -2.73
CA GLU A 205 0.70 -15.85 -2.74
C GLU A 205 1.81 -15.23 -1.88
N ALA A 206 2.13 -13.95 -2.11
CA ALA A 206 3.20 -13.26 -1.42
C ALA A 206 3.02 -13.17 0.10
N ALA A 207 1.80 -12.91 0.57
CA ALA A 207 1.47 -12.78 2.00
C ALA A 207 0.99 -14.10 2.63
N ASP A 208 0.96 -15.21 1.87
CA ASP A 208 0.38 -16.48 2.30
C ASP A 208 -0.98 -16.30 2.98
N SER A 209 -1.85 -15.49 2.35
CA SER A 209 -3.11 -15.01 2.94
C SER A 209 -4.35 -15.35 2.12
N ALA A 210 -4.29 -16.42 1.33
CA ALA A 210 -5.45 -16.90 0.60
C ALA A 210 -6.54 -17.40 1.58
N PRO A 211 -7.81 -16.97 1.44
CA PRO A 211 -8.88 -17.48 2.28
C PRO A 211 -9.02 -19.00 2.15
N ALA A 212 -9.03 -19.72 3.27
CA ALA A 212 -9.20 -21.16 3.30
C ALA A 212 -10.62 -21.60 2.86
N PHE A 213 -11.59 -20.70 2.94
CA PHE A 213 -12.97 -20.91 2.50
C PHE A 213 -13.62 -19.60 2.06
N GLY A 214 -14.70 -19.67 1.25
CA GLY A 214 -15.45 -18.50 0.81
C GLY A 214 -14.65 -17.48 0.01
N ASP A 215 -14.98 -16.22 0.23
CA ASP A 215 -14.26 -15.07 -0.34
C ASP A 215 -14.31 -13.87 0.64
N ARG A 216 -13.81 -12.71 0.23
CA ARG A 216 -13.76 -11.50 1.08
C ARG A 216 -14.84 -10.46 0.73
N LYS A 217 -15.86 -10.82 -0.06
CA LYS A 217 -16.89 -9.88 -0.54
C LYS A 217 -17.91 -9.46 0.53
N SER A 218 -17.93 -10.14 1.68
CA SER A 218 -18.76 -9.75 2.80
C SER A 218 -18.25 -8.50 3.54
N TYR A 219 -16.97 -8.13 3.34
CA TYR A 219 -16.36 -6.97 3.98
C TYR A 219 -15.51 -6.09 3.04
N GLN A 220 -15.09 -6.57 1.87
CA GLN A 220 -14.49 -5.72 0.83
C GLN A 220 -15.56 -5.27 -0.15
N MET A 221 -15.45 -4.03 -0.62
CA MET A 221 -16.45 -3.38 -1.47
C MET A 221 -16.66 -4.11 -2.81
N ASP A 222 -17.87 -4.08 -3.33
CA ASP A 222 -18.17 -4.58 -4.68
C ASP A 222 -17.59 -3.60 -5.73
N PHE A 223 -16.74 -4.11 -6.63
CA PHE A 223 -16.10 -3.31 -7.68
C PHE A 223 -17.07 -2.63 -8.66
N ARG A 224 -18.36 -2.97 -8.63
CA ARG A 224 -19.43 -2.31 -9.41
C ARG A 224 -19.96 -1.05 -8.73
N ASN A 225 -19.64 -0.79 -7.46
CA ASN A 225 -20.19 0.28 -6.65
C ASN A 225 -19.23 1.47 -6.58
N ARG A 226 -19.66 2.62 -7.10
CA ARG A 226 -18.89 3.88 -7.00
C ARG A 226 -19.30 4.71 -5.77
N ARG A 227 -20.60 4.77 -5.45
CA ARG A 227 -21.11 5.64 -4.38
C ARG A 227 -20.67 5.18 -2.99
N GLU A 228 -20.52 3.90 -2.81
CA GLU A 228 -20.03 3.27 -1.58
C GLU A 228 -18.61 3.77 -1.23
N ALA A 229 -17.77 4.04 -2.23
CA ALA A 229 -16.44 4.61 -2.00
C ALA A 229 -16.47 5.97 -1.27
N LEU A 230 -17.46 6.81 -1.55
CA LEU A 230 -17.62 8.09 -0.85
C LEU A 230 -18.12 7.88 0.59
N LEU A 231 -19.05 6.95 0.80
CA LEU A 231 -19.57 6.63 2.12
C LEU A 231 -18.47 6.06 3.03
N GLU A 232 -17.71 5.08 2.57
CA GLU A 232 -16.60 4.47 3.31
C GLU A 232 -15.53 5.51 3.65
N THR A 233 -15.20 6.38 2.69
CA THR A 233 -14.23 7.45 2.93
C THR A 233 -14.74 8.48 3.94
N GLU A 234 -16.02 8.86 3.86
CA GLU A 234 -16.64 9.81 4.80
C GLU A 234 -16.59 9.28 6.24
N LEU A 235 -16.94 7.99 6.43
CA LEU A 235 -16.89 7.33 7.74
C LEU A 235 -15.45 7.28 8.28
N ASP A 236 -14.47 6.84 7.48
CA ASP A 236 -13.07 6.79 7.90
C ASP A 236 -12.51 8.18 8.27
N VAL A 237 -12.92 9.25 7.55
CA VAL A 237 -12.54 10.63 7.84
C VAL A 237 -13.16 11.10 9.16
N GLU A 238 -14.46 10.84 9.38
CA GLU A 238 -15.15 11.17 10.64
C GLU A 238 -14.55 10.42 11.84
N GLU A 239 -14.08 9.20 11.63
CA GLU A 239 -13.41 8.36 12.61
C GLU A 239 -11.97 8.77 12.91
N GLY A 240 -11.38 9.68 12.13
CA GLY A 240 -10.05 10.24 12.39
C GLY A 240 -8.91 9.68 11.54
N ALA A 241 -9.17 9.27 10.31
CA ALA A 241 -8.12 8.98 9.33
C ALA A 241 -7.32 10.24 9.01
N ASP A 242 -5.98 10.13 8.94
CA ASP A 242 -5.07 11.20 8.51
C ASP A 242 -4.81 11.16 7.01
N ILE A 243 -4.81 9.97 6.43
CA ILE A 243 -4.57 9.68 5.01
C ILE A 243 -5.63 8.68 4.57
N ILE A 244 -6.25 8.95 3.42
CA ILE A 244 -7.23 8.05 2.79
C ILE A 244 -6.61 7.32 1.60
N MET A 245 -7.07 6.10 1.30
CA MET A 245 -6.47 5.28 0.24
C MET A 245 -7.52 4.62 -0.65
N VAL A 246 -7.23 4.59 -1.96
CA VAL A 246 -7.97 3.80 -2.96
C VAL A 246 -7.13 2.59 -3.40
N LYS A 247 -7.70 1.39 -3.30
CA LYS A 247 -7.07 0.11 -3.69
C LYS A 247 -8.09 -0.80 -4.40
N PRO A 248 -7.80 -1.30 -5.61
CA PRO A 248 -6.65 -1.05 -6.49
C PRO A 248 -6.63 0.36 -7.08
N ALA A 249 -5.62 0.68 -7.91
CA ALA A 249 -5.43 2.03 -8.45
C ALA A 249 -5.74 2.16 -9.94
N LEU A 250 -5.00 1.46 -10.82
CA LEU A 250 -5.00 1.76 -12.26
C LEU A 250 -6.35 1.54 -12.94
N ALA A 251 -7.08 0.49 -12.55
CA ALA A 251 -8.42 0.21 -13.07
C ALA A 251 -9.54 1.02 -12.36
N TYR A 252 -9.18 1.86 -11.37
CA TYR A 252 -10.09 2.60 -10.48
C TYR A 252 -9.79 4.10 -10.45
N LEU A 253 -9.19 4.66 -11.53
CA LEU A 253 -8.85 6.08 -11.61
C LEU A 253 -10.06 7.00 -11.54
N ASP A 254 -11.22 6.54 -11.95
CA ASP A 254 -12.50 7.24 -11.78
C ASP A 254 -12.87 7.38 -10.30
N ILE A 255 -12.61 6.36 -9.50
CA ILE A 255 -12.79 6.37 -8.04
C ILE A 255 -11.75 7.29 -7.38
N VAL A 256 -10.47 7.15 -7.76
CA VAL A 256 -9.40 8.03 -7.28
C VAL A 256 -9.78 9.49 -7.51
N ARG A 257 -10.23 9.82 -8.71
CA ARG A 257 -10.68 11.18 -9.06
C ARG A 257 -11.88 11.61 -8.22
N THR A 258 -12.88 10.75 -8.09
CA THR A 258 -14.11 11.03 -7.32
C THR A 258 -13.78 11.32 -5.84
N VAL A 259 -12.93 10.50 -5.21
CA VAL A 259 -12.52 10.68 -3.81
C VAL A 259 -11.66 11.93 -3.65
N SER A 260 -10.70 12.18 -4.55
CA SER A 260 -9.84 13.36 -4.47
C SER A 260 -10.57 14.69 -4.65
N GLU A 261 -11.72 14.70 -5.32
CA GLU A 261 -12.57 15.90 -5.47
C GLU A 261 -13.52 16.10 -4.29
N ALA A 262 -13.80 15.06 -3.53
CA ALA A 262 -14.76 15.10 -2.42
C ALA A 262 -14.10 15.38 -1.06
N PHE A 263 -12.83 15.02 -0.87
CA PHE A 263 -12.14 15.12 0.41
C PHE A 263 -10.79 15.83 0.28
N ASP A 264 -10.48 16.70 1.25
CA ASP A 264 -9.23 17.48 1.29
C ASP A 264 -8.05 16.73 1.93
N LEU A 265 -8.26 15.50 2.42
CA LEU A 265 -7.19 14.71 3.02
C LEU A 265 -6.18 14.22 1.94
N PRO A 266 -4.90 14.01 2.31
CA PRO A 266 -3.94 13.38 1.41
C PRO A 266 -4.43 12.01 0.93
N LEU A 267 -4.48 11.83 -0.39
CA LEU A 267 -4.95 10.60 -1.01
C LEU A 267 -3.77 9.72 -1.44
N CYS A 268 -3.73 8.50 -0.92
CA CYS A 268 -2.84 7.44 -1.36
C CYS A 268 -3.53 6.53 -2.38
N THR A 269 -2.78 5.96 -3.31
CA THR A 269 -3.24 4.88 -4.19
C THR A 269 -2.32 3.68 -4.06
N TYR A 270 -2.89 2.48 -4.18
CA TYR A 270 -2.09 1.27 -4.21
C TYR A 270 -2.08 0.65 -5.60
N SER A 271 -0.97 0.77 -6.32
CA SER A 271 -0.68 -0.02 -7.52
C SER A 271 -0.38 -1.45 -7.09
N VAL A 272 -1.39 -2.30 -7.16
CA VAL A 272 -1.40 -3.62 -6.51
C VAL A 272 -0.60 -4.67 -7.28
N SER A 273 -0.41 -5.82 -6.63
CA SER A 273 0.40 -6.94 -7.13
C SER A 273 0.01 -7.43 -8.53
N GLY A 274 -1.29 -7.49 -8.84
CA GLY A 274 -1.75 -7.89 -10.18
C GLY A 274 -1.44 -6.83 -11.24
N GLU A 275 -1.48 -5.54 -10.91
CA GLU A 275 -1.07 -4.46 -11.81
C GLU A 275 0.43 -4.55 -12.10
N TYR A 276 1.25 -4.78 -11.06
CA TYR A 276 2.68 -5.04 -11.19
C TYR A 276 2.97 -6.25 -12.07
N ALA A 277 2.36 -7.41 -11.75
CA ALA A 277 2.57 -8.67 -12.46
C ALA A 277 2.19 -8.57 -13.95
N MET A 278 1.09 -7.90 -14.29
CA MET A 278 0.67 -7.68 -15.68
C MET A 278 1.70 -6.86 -16.47
N MET A 279 2.20 -5.76 -15.89
CA MET A 279 3.22 -4.92 -16.54
C MET A 279 4.54 -5.68 -16.70
N LYS A 280 5.00 -6.39 -15.66
CA LYS A 280 6.19 -7.25 -15.72
C LYS A 280 6.07 -8.33 -16.79
N ALA A 281 4.98 -9.07 -16.80
CA ALA A 281 4.77 -10.14 -17.78
C ALA A 281 4.79 -9.60 -19.23
N ALA A 282 4.12 -8.48 -19.49
CA ALA A 282 4.12 -7.87 -20.82
C ALA A 282 5.51 -7.34 -21.24
N ALA A 283 6.25 -6.74 -20.29
CA ALA A 283 7.61 -6.25 -20.51
C ALA A 283 8.59 -7.38 -20.78
N MET A 284 8.55 -8.46 -19.98
CA MET A 284 9.41 -9.63 -20.16
C MET A 284 9.21 -10.32 -21.53
N ASN A 285 7.99 -10.22 -22.10
CA ASN A 285 7.70 -10.71 -23.45
C ASN A 285 8.04 -9.68 -24.55
N GLY A 286 8.55 -8.49 -24.22
CA GLY A 286 8.90 -7.44 -25.18
C GLY A 286 7.71 -6.77 -25.85
N TRP A 287 6.50 -6.89 -25.28
CA TRP A 287 5.28 -6.32 -25.87
C TRP A 287 5.09 -4.86 -25.51
N ILE A 288 5.68 -4.41 -24.40
CA ILE A 288 5.65 -3.03 -23.93
C ILE A 288 7.05 -2.57 -23.49
N ASP A 289 7.29 -1.26 -23.55
CA ASP A 289 8.41 -0.61 -22.89
C ASP A 289 8.05 -0.41 -21.43
N GLU A 290 8.75 -1.14 -20.53
CA GLU A 290 8.43 -1.19 -19.11
C GLU A 290 8.50 0.21 -18.46
N LYS A 291 9.63 0.91 -18.62
CA LYS A 291 9.85 2.25 -18.05
C LYS A 291 8.71 3.19 -18.45
N ARG A 292 8.41 3.26 -19.75
CA ARG A 292 7.39 4.18 -20.26
C ARG A 292 6.00 3.88 -19.75
N VAL A 293 5.58 2.61 -19.74
CA VAL A 293 4.24 2.22 -19.28
C VAL A 293 4.09 2.41 -17.78
N VAL A 294 5.11 2.07 -16.99
CA VAL A 294 5.09 2.28 -15.54
C VAL A 294 5.01 3.77 -15.20
N MET A 295 5.87 4.61 -15.79
CA MET A 295 5.85 6.05 -15.55
C MET A 295 4.52 6.69 -15.99
N GLU A 296 3.97 6.30 -17.13
CA GLU A 296 2.66 6.76 -17.58
C GLU A 296 1.53 6.36 -16.61
N SER A 297 1.61 5.17 -16.03
CA SER A 297 0.65 4.69 -15.02
C SER A 297 0.74 5.49 -13.72
N MET A 298 1.95 5.80 -13.24
CA MET A 298 2.15 6.64 -12.04
C MET A 298 1.63 8.06 -12.28
N ILE A 299 1.95 8.66 -13.42
CA ILE A 299 1.43 9.97 -13.83
C ILE A 299 -0.12 9.94 -13.91
N ALA A 300 -0.71 8.86 -14.40
CA ALA A 300 -2.17 8.75 -14.46
C ALA A 300 -2.81 8.75 -13.05
N MET A 301 -2.20 8.09 -12.07
CA MET A 301 -2.64 8.12 -10.68
C MET A 301 -2.48 9.51 -10.06
N LYS A 302 -1.34 10.18 -10.26
CA LYS A 302 -1.10 11.57 -9.82
C LYS A 302 -2.11 12.53 -10.46
N ARG A 303 -2.38 12.41 -11.76
CA ARG A 303 -3.36 13.23 -12.48
C ARG A 303 -4.80 12.98 -11.99
N ALA A 304 -5.11 11.77 -11.54
CA ALA A 304 -6.39 11.48 -10.92
C ALA A 304 -6.54 12.06 -9.50
N GLY A 305 -5.44 12.48 -8.86
CA GLY A 305 -5.46 13.16 -7.56
C GLY A 305 -4.61 12.52 -6.45
N ALA A 306 -3.93 11.41 -6.74
CA ALA A 306 -3.07 10.77 -5.76
C ALA A 306 -1.91 11.69 -5.34
N LYS A 307 -1.64 11.79 -4.04
CA LYS A 307 -0.44 12.42 -3.47
C LYS A 307 0.68 11.41 -3.29
N MET A 308 0.34 10.21 -2.84
CA MET A 308 1.26 9.10 -2.57
C MET A 308 0.83 7.88 -3.36
N ILE A 309 1.80 7.05 -3.74
CA ILE A 309 1.58 5.81 -4.50
C ILE A 309 2.36 4.68 -3.83
N ILE A 310 1.65 3.68 -3.33
CA ILE A 310 2.25 2.41 -2.95
C ILE A 310 2.47 1.61 -4.23
N THR A 311 3.71 1.25 -4.52
CA THR A 311 4.06 0.49 -5.73
C THR A 311 5.31 -0.37 -5.54
N TYR A 312 5.27 -1.57 -6.07
CA TYR A 312 6.43 -2.48 -6.12
C TYR A 312 7.54 -1.97 -7.06
N TYR A 313 7.24 -1.02 -7.92
CA TYR A 313 8.21 -0.36 -8.79
C TYR A 313 8.97 0.79 -8.12
N ALA A 314 8.69 1.13 -6.86
CA ALA A 314 9.25 2.33 -6.23
C ALA A 314 10.78 2.46 -6.37
N PRO A 315 11.62 1.42 -6.10
CA PRO A 315 13.07 1.55 -6.26
C PRO A 315 13.53 1.72 -7.73
N GLN A 316 12.79 1.13 -8.67
CA GLN A 316 13.09 1.27 -10.09
C GLN A 316 12.68 2.65 -10.62
N ILE A 317 11.52 3.17 -10.18
CA ILE A 317 11.07 4.52 -10.53
C ILE A 317 12.07 5.57 -10.02
N ALA A 318 12.53 5.44 -8.77
CA ALA A 318 13.52 6.35 -8.20
C ALA A 318 14.83 6.37 -9.00
N GLU A 319 15.29 5.19 -9.46
CA GLU A 319 16.45 5.08 -10.33
C GLU A 319 16.22 5.75 -11.70
N TRP A 320 15.06 5.55 -12.32
CA TRP A 320 14.71 6.19 -13.59
C TRP A 320 14.58 7.70 -13.49
N LEU A 321 14.05 8.22 -12.39
CA LEU A 321 13.96 9.68 -12.14
C LEU A 321 15.35 10.30 -12.02
N ARG A 322 16.27 9.66 -11.29
CA ARG A 322 17.65 10.12 -11.15
C ARG A 322 18.39 10.13 -12.50
N GLU A 323 18.25 9.05 -13.31
CA GLU A 323 18.82 9.00 -14.65
C GLU A 323 18.34 10.15 -15.56
N GLU A 324 17.06 10.54 -15.44
CA GLU A 324 16.48 11.65 -16.21
C GLU A 324 16.99 13.01 -15.73
N GLU A 325 17.22 13.19 -14.44
CA GLU A 325 17.85 14.40 -13.89
C GLU A 325 19.30 14.57 -14.34
N GLU A 326 20.08 13.48 -14.35
CA GLU A 326 21.48 13.48 -14.81
C GLU A 326 21.63 13.77 -16.32
N GLN A 327 20.58 13.53 -17.12
CA GLN A 327 20.56 13.78 -18.57
C GLN A 327 20.05 15.19 -18.95
N ARG A 328 19.54 15.96 -18.00
CA ARG A 328 19.07 17.36 -18.17
C ARG A 328 20.21 18.35 -17.99
#